data_8219fac164947b3874805f060d104763
#
_entry.id   8219fac164947b3874805f060d104763
#
_cell.length_a   1.000
_cell.length_b   1.000
_cell.length_c   1.000
_cell.angle_alpha   90.00
_cell.angle_beta   90.00
_cell.angle_gamma   90.00
#
_symmetry.space_group_name_H-M   'P 1'
#
loop_
_entity.id
_entity.type
_entity.pdbx_description
1 polymer ?
#
loop_
_entity_poly.entity_id
_entity_poly.type
_entity_poly.pdbx_seq_one_letter_code
_entity_poly.pdbx_strand_id
1 'polypeptide(L)'
;MGFFSKLFGGSKSTEPKVVEPVEYKGFLIYQEALAEGGQYRVAGRITKQYGEELKEHRFIRSDVVGSESDSNELMLKKAQMFIDQMGDNIF
;
A
#
# COMPACT_ATOMS: atom_id res chain seq x y z
N MET A 1 -6.15 26.71 12.94
CA MET A 1 -6.19 26.88 12.51
C MET A 1 -6.33 26.59 11.92
N GLY A 2 -6.16 26.18 11.94
CA GLY A 2 -6.06 26.19 11.42
C GLY A 2 -6.20 25.76 10.86
N PHE A 3 -5.95 25.60 11.06
CA PHE A 3 -6.15 25.73 10.42
C PHE A 3 -6.23 25.44 9.83
N PHE A 4 -6.04 25.22 9.99
CA PHE A 4 -6.19 25.44 9.31
C PHE A 4 -6.27 25.15 8.65
N SER A 5 -6.20 24.93 8.76
CA SER A 5 -6.23 24.97 8.11
C SER A 5 -6.35 24.78 7.62
N LYS A 6 -6.27 24.70 7.64
CA LYS A 6 -6.30 24.86 7.13
C LYS A 6 -6.25 24.85 6.45
N LEU A 7 -6.02 24.74 6.58
CA LEU A 7 -5.86 24.88 5.91
C LEU A 7 -5.88 24.84 5.31
N PHE A 8 -5.76 24.75 5.19
CA PHE A 8 -5.79 24.78 4.54
C PHE A 8 -5.92 24.58 3.80
N GLY A 9 -5.81 24.24 3.57
CA GLY A 9 -5.96 24.05 2.98
C GLY A 9 -6.02 23.57 2.29
N GLY A 10 -6.13 23.52 2.28
CA GLY A 10 -6.17 22.96 1.42
C GLY A 10 -6.09 22.30 0.37
N SER A 11 -5.44 22.18 -0.06
CA SER A 11 -5.60 21.57 -1.14
C SER A 11 -5.68 20.16 -1.03
N LYS A 12 -6.76 19.69 -1.21
CA LYS A 12 -7.05 18.39 -1.01
C LYS A 12 -6.64 17.52 -2.08
N SER A 13 -6.55 18.03 -3.26
CA SER A 13 -6.21 17.21 -4.40
C SER A 13 -4.80 16.71 -4.27
N THR A 14 -4.00 17.32 -3.47
CA THR A 14 -2.63 16.88 -3.31
C THR A 14 -2.43 16.02 -2.10
N GLU A 15 -3.48 15.75 -1.35
CA GLU A 15 -3.31 14.91 -0.19
C GLU A 15 -3.23 13.46 -0.57
N PRO A 16 -2.32 12.68 0.03
CA PRO A 16 -2.27 11.26 -0.27
C PRO A 16 -3.52 10.59 0.26
N LYS A 17 -3.93 9.56 -0.42
CA LYS A 17 -5.05 8.78 0.04
C LYS A 17 -4.68 8.08 1.33
N VAL A 18 -5.65 8.00 2.23
CA VAL A 18 -5.49 7.20 3.43
C VAL A 18 -5.82 5.76 3.05
N VAL A 19 -4.85 4.88 3.15
CA VAL A 19 -5.03 3.49 2.78
C VAL A 19 -5.13 2.67 4.04
N GLU A 20 -6.24 1.95 4.19
CA GLU A 20 -6.39 1.07 5.35
C GLU A 20 -5.75 -0.26 5.04
N PRO A 21 -4.85 -0.73 5.90
CA PRO A 21 -4.17 -1.98 5.62
C PRO A 21 -5.07 -3.18 5.81
N VAL A 22 -4.75 -4.25 5.09
CA VAL A 22 -5.41 -5.53 5.27
C VAL A 22 -4.48 -6.40 6.10
N GLU A 23 -4.98 -6.93 7.20
CA GLU A 23 -4.17 -7.78 8.05
C GLU A 23 -4.15 -9.19 7.51
N TYR A 24 -2.97 -9.81 7.45
CA TYR A 24 -2.83 -11.17 6.97
C TYR A 24 -1.70 -11.85 7.73
N LYS A 25 -2.02 -12.81 8.57
CA LYS A 25 -1.05 -13.58 9.34
C LYS A 25 -0.10 -12.70 10.14
N GLY A 26 -0.62 -11.61 10.69
CA GLY A 26 0.19 -10.69 11.49
C GLY A 26 0.89 -9.62 10.69
N PHE A 27 0.78 -9.65 9.36
CA PHE A 27 1.35 -8.63 8.51
C PHE A 27 0.25 -7.65 8.12
N LEU A 28 0.63 -6.40 7.88
CA LEU A 28 -0.29 -5.40 7.37
C LEU A 28 0.07 -5.11 5.92
N ILE A 29 -0.90 -5.28 5.03
CA ILE A 29 -0.69 -5.08 3.60
C ILE A 29 -1.38 -3.80 3.18
N TYR A 30 -0.58 -2.85 2.67
CA TYR A 30 -1.09 -1.57 2.18
C TYR A 30 -1.16 -1.61 0.67
N GLN A 31 -2.37 -1.46 0.14
CA GLN A 31 -2.62 -1.50 -1.30
C GLN A 31 -2.47 -0.09 -1.85
N GLU A 32 -1.37 0.17 -2.54
CA GLU A 32 -1.04 1.52 -2.99
C GLU A 32 -0.68 1.51 -4.47
N ALA A 33 -1.67 1.23 -5.31
CA ALA A 33 -1.47 1.20 -6.76
C ALA A 33 -0.91 2.53 -7.26
N LEU A 34 -0.02 2.45 -8.25
CA LEU A 34 0.62 3.62 -8.82
C LEU A 34 0.01 3.91 -10.19
N ALA A 35 -0.46 5.13 -10.38
CA ALA A 35 -1.02 5.54 -11.65
C ALA A 35 0.10 5.79 -12.65
N GLU A 36 0.00 5.16 -13.83
CA GLU A 36 1.01 5.29 -14.86
C GLU A 36 0.33 5.31 -16.22
N GLY A 37 0.31 6.47 -16.86
CA GLY A 37 -0.15 6.55 -18.25
C GLY A 37 -1.54 6.00 -18.50
N GLY A 38 -2.47 6.26 -17.59
CA GLY A 38 -3.83 5.77 -17.74
C GLY A 38 -4.05 4.37 -17.22
N GLN A 39 -3.02 3.76 -16.67
CA GLN A 39 -3.11 2.43 -16.09
C GLN A 39 -2.60 2.48 -14.65
N TYR A 40 -2.67 1.36 -13.96
CA TYR A 40 -2.26 1.31 -12.56
C TYR A 40 -1.30 0.14 -12.35
N ARG A 41 -0.13 0.46 -11.82
CA ARG A 41 0.88 -0.55 -11.51
C ARG A 41 0.56 -1.18 -10.16
N VAL A 42 0.74 -2.48 -10.07
CA VAL A 42 0.52 -3.24 -8.83
C VAL A 42 1.63 -2.87 -7.85
N ALA A 43 1.27 -2.23 -6.74
CA ALA A 43 2.24 -1.75 -5.78
C ALA A 43 1.63 -1.58 -4.40
N GLY A 44 2.47 -1.53 -3.39
CA GLY A 44 2.05 -1.32 -2.02
C GLY A 44 3.18 -1.57 -1.05
N ARG A 45 2.83 -1.85 0.19
CA ARG A 45 3.79 -2.12 1.25
C ARG A 45 3.29 -3.24 2.12
N ILE A 46 4.23 -3.97 2.70
CA ILE A 46 3.91 -4.97 3.71
C ILE A 46 4.70 -4.60 4.94
N THR A 47 4.04 -4.45 6.09
CA THR A 47 4.71 -4.10 7.32
C THR A 47 4.38 -5.11 8.40
N LYS A 48 5.25 -5.19 9.40
CA LYS A 48 4.99 -6.03 10.56
C LYS A 48 5.74 -5.46 11.75
N GLN A 49 5.06 -5.45 12.89
CA GLN A 49 5.64 -4.94 14.12
C GLN A 49 6.36 -6.07 14.86
N TYR A 50 7.62 -5.84 15.18
CA TYR A 50 8.43 -6.76 15.96
C TYR A 50 8.83 -6.06 17.26
N GLY A 51 8.05 -6.25 18.31
CA GLY A 51 8.30 -5.52 19.54
C GLY A 51 8.17 -4.03 19.31
N GLU A 52 9.26 -3.29 19.46
CA GLU A 52 9.26 -1.86 19.27
C GLU A 52 9.71 -1.47 17.87
N GLU A 53 10.06 -2.44 17.05
CA GLU A 53 10.56 -2.16 15.70
C GLU A 53 9.50 -2.48 14.67
N LEU A 54 9.26 -1.54 13.76
CA LEU A 54 8.35 -1.75 12.64
C LEU A 54 9.17 -1.97 11.40
N LYS A 55 8.98 -3.12 10.74
CA LYS A 55 9.70 -3.42 9.51
C LYS A 55 8.77 -3.25 8.33
N GLU A 56 9.33 -2.80 7.22
CA GLU A 56 8.55 -2.51 6.04
C GLU A 56 9.23 -3.07 4.80
N HIS A 57 8.44 -3.69 3.93
CA HIS A 57 8.91 -4.19 2.65
C HIS A 57 8.10 -3.51 1.57
N ARG A 58 8.78 -2.78 0.68
CA ARG A 58 8.10 -2.15 -0.43
C ARG A 58 7.83 -3.19 -1.50
N PHE A 59 6.59 -3.28 -1.94
CA PHE A 59 6.14 -4.32 -2.84
C PHE A 59 5.68 -3.67 -4.15
N ILE A 60 6.53 -3.73 -5.17
CA ILE A 60 6.22 -3.14 -6.47
C ILE A 60 6.42 -4.22 -7.52
N ARG A 61 5.40 -4.41 -8.35
CA ARG A 61 5.46 -5.40 -9.41
C ARG A 61 5.46 -4.72 -10.76
N SER A 62 5.82 -5.44 -11.80
CA SER A 62 5.81 -4.90 -13.14
C SER A 62 4.41 -4.96 -13.77
N ASP A 63 3.47 -5.63 -13.12
CA ASP A 63 2.12 -5.77 -13.64
C ASP A 63 1.40 -4.42 -13.65
N VAL A 64 0.71 -4.14 -14.75
CA VAL A 64 -0.05 -2.91 -14.91
C VAL A 64 -1.43 -3.31 -15.38
N VAL A 65 -2.46 -2.74 -14.77
CA VAL A 65 -3.85 -3.07 -15.12
C VAL A 65 -4.65 -1.79 -15.34
N GLY A 66 -5.86 -1.94 -15.87
CA GLY A 66 -6.63 -0.79 -16.31
C GLY A 66 -7.35 -0.01 -15.24
N SER A 67 -7.45 -0.53 -14.01
CA SER A 67 -8.15 0.20 -12.95
C SER A 67 -7.41 0.07 -11.64
N GLU A 68 -7.60 1.08 -10.79
CA GLU A 68 -6.98 1.08 -9.47
C GLU A 68 -7.50 -0.07 -8.62
N SER A 69 -8.80 -0.32 -8.71
CA SER A 69 -9.43 -1.39 -7.95
C SER A 69 -8.82 -2.74 -8.30
N ASP A 70 -8.67 -3.02 -9.59
CA ASP A 70 -8.08 -4.29 -10.04
C ASP A 70 -6.63 -4.39 -9.60
N SER A 71 -5.90 -3.29 -9.68
CA SER A 71 -4.49 -3.28 -9.28
C SER A 71 -4.36 -3.58 -7.79
N ASN A 72 -5.19 -2.96 -6.98
CA ASN A 72 -5.14 -3.18 -5.54
C ASN A 72 -5.53 -4.60 -5.17
N GLU A 73 -6.51 -5.15 -5.87
CA GLU A 73 -6.93 -6.53 -5.61
C GLU A 73 -5.83 -7.51 -5.98
N LEU A 74 -5.20 -7.30 -7.11
CA LEU A 74 -4.11 -8.16 -7.54
C LEU A 74 -2.92 -8.03 -6.61
N MET A 75 -2.63 -6.82 -6.16
CA MET A 75 -1.57 -6.59 -5.20
C MET A 75 -1.80 -7.38 -3.92
N LEU A 76 -3.04 -7.37 -3.44
CA LEU A 76 -3.35 -8.09 -2.21
C LEU A 76 -3.11 -9.58 -2.38
N LYS A 77 -3.55 -10.16 -3.50
CA LYS A 77 -3.34 -11.58 -3.73
C LYS A 77 -1.86 -11.93 -3.83
N LYS A 78 -1.09 -11.12 -4.55
CA LYS A 78 0.33 -11.37 -4.68
C LYS A 78 1.06 -11.21 -3.36
N ALA A 79 0.65 -10.23 -2.56
CA ALA A 79 1.26 -10.02 -1.26
C ALA A 79 0.98 -11.19 -0.33
N GLN A 80 -0.24 -11.70 -0.35
CA GLN A 80 -0.58 -12.86 0.47
C GLN A 80 0.23 -14.08 0.07
N MET A 81 0.41 -14.32 -1.22
CA MET A 81 1.22 -15.42 -1.69
C MET A 81 2.68 -15.24 -1.28
N PHE A 82 3.16 -14.02 -1.36
CA PHE A 82 4.53 -13.70 -0.98
C PHE A 82 4.75 -13.98 0.51
N ILE A 83 3.81 -13.57 1.34
CA ILE A 83 3.87 -13.83 2.77
C ILE A 83 3.83 -15.33 3.03
N ASP A 84 2.96 -16.06 2.33
CA ASP A 84 2.86 -17.50 2.51
C ASP A 84 4.17 -18.21 2.17
N GLN A 85 4.90 -17.71 1.19
CA GLN A 85 6.13 -18.33 0.76
C GLN A 85 7.31 -17.94 1.62
N MET A 86 7.39 -16.68 1.99
CA MET A 86 8.57 -16.14 2.64
C MET A 86 8.44 -15.95 4.15
N GLY A 87 7.22 -15.71 4.61
CA GLY A 87 7.03 -15.43 6.03
C GLY A 87 7.86 -14.23 6.45
N ASP A 88 8.54 -14.35 7.60
CA ASP A 88 9.31 -13.23 8.12
C ASP A 88 10.56 -12.96 7.28
N ASN A 89 10.88 -13.80 6.32
CA ASN A 89 12.06 -13.60 5.50
C ASN A 89 11.89 -12.49 4.47
N ILE A 90 10.72 -11.87 4.40
CA ILE A 90 10.52 -10.78 3.44
C ILE A 90 11.22 -9.49 3.88
N PHE A 91 11.65 -9.40 5.12
CA PHE A 91 12.31 -8.19 5.63
C PHE A 91 13.81 -8.33 5.72
#